data_a1ef5bceb316f25bd00be3e2365da916
#
_entry.id   a1ef5bceb316f25bd00be3e2365da916
#
_cell.length_a   1.000
_cell.length_b   1.000
_cell.length_c   1.000
_cell.angle_alpha   90.00
_cell.angle_beta   90.00
_cell.angle_gamma   90.00
#
_symmetry.space_group_name_H-M   'P 1'
#
loop_
_entity.id
_entity.type
_entity.pdbx_description
1 polymer ?
#
loop_
_entity_poly.entity_id
_entity_poly.type
_entity_poly.pdbx_seq_one_letter_code
_entity_poly.pdbx_strand_id
1 'polypeptide(L)'
;MQSIINSIVKNRNLIIYLFLSFITFNYLYNNSSIHYTFIGKVGTFFSGSASGIYSNLESYFNLRQENDKLIKENLELKKIESKFMKVSGNSDILEGVIDKTISAKVIFNSTNKSKNIVVINKGKLDGITKEMGVISSKGVVGIIKNVTNNYSSIVSLLNTDLKINAVLKNSFTIGSIGWDGFDSRIIKLNDIPLSSSIKVGDTIVTGGMSFYFPKGVPI
;
A
#
# COMPACT_ATOMS: atom_id res chain seq x y z
N MET A 1 26.24 65.23 10.11
CA MET A 1 27.23 65.08 9.03
C MET A 1 28.64 64.79 9.56
N GLN A 2 29.13 65.53 10.59
CA GLN A 2 30.49 65.35 11.13
C GLN A 2 30.79 63.95 11.70
N SER A 3 29.80 63.26 12.32
CA SER A 3 29.95 61.91 12.87
C SER A 3 30.19 60.84 11.78
N ILE A 4 29.54 60.98 10.64
CA ILE A 4 29.70 60.05 9.50
C ILE A 4 31.08 60.20 8.87
N ILE A 5 31.55 61.49 8.70
CA ILE A 5 32.85 61.79 8.16
C ILE A 5 33.97 61.26 9.07
N ASN A 6 33.84 61.44 10.39
CA ASN A 6 34.77 60.90 11.37
C ASN A 6 34.83 59.38 11.40
N SER A 7 33.67 58.69 11.22
CA SER A 7 33.62 57.24 11.13
C SER A 7 34.31 56.71 9.85
N ILE A 8 34.13 57.40 8.75
CA ILE A 8 34.81 57.08 7.47
C ILE A 8 36.32 57.25 7.59
N VAL A 9 36.76 58.36 8.16
CA VAL A 9 38.19 58.65 8.35
C VAL A 9 38.83 57.68 9.33
N LYS A 10 38.15 57.30 10.40
CA LYS A 10 38.62 56.34 11.40
C LYS A 10 38.81 54.94 10.78
N ASN A 11 37.92 54.54 9.89
CA ASN A 11 37.92 53.20 9.27
C ASN A 11 38.40 53.20 7.80
N ARG A 12 39.13 54.24 7.38
CA ARG A 12 39.56 54.43 5.97
C ARG A 12 40.25 53.20 5.37
N ASN A 13 41.12 52.55 6.14
CA ASN A 13 41.87 51.38 5.68
C ASN A 13 40.91 50.17 5.41
N LEU A 14 39.90 49.99 6.26
CA LEU A 14 38.88 48.94 6.07
C LEU A 14 38.01 49.22 4.84
N ILE A 15 37.62 50.49 4.64
CA ILE A 15 36.84 50.90 3.48
C ILE A 15 37.62 50.72 2.19
N ILE A 16 38.90 51.11 2.17
CA ILE A 16 39.77 50.90 1.02
C ILE A 16 39.97 49.39 0.74
N TYR A 17 40.16 48.60 1.77
CA TYR A 17 40.27 47.13 1.63
C TYR A 17 39.00 46.52 1.03
N LEU A 18 37.81 46.87 1.51
CA LEU A 18 36.56 46.42 0.96
C LEU A 18 36.35 46.84 -0.48
N PHE A 19 36.72 48.09 -0.81
CA PHE A 19 36.61 48.62 -2.16
C PHE A 19 37.55 47.89 -3.13
N LEU A 20 38.80 47.68 -2.76
CA LEU A 20 39.75 46.90 -3.56
C LEU A 20 39.34 45.46 -3.70
N SER A 21 38.84 44.86 -2.61
CA SER A 21 38.29 43.49 -2.63
C SER A 21 37.11 43.37 -3.59
N PHE A 22 36.21 44.35 -3.60
CA PHE A 22 35.08 44.39 -4.53
C PHE A 22 35.53 44.52 -5.99
N ILE A 23 36.55 45.38 -6.30
CA ILE A 23 37.10 45.51 -7.64
C ILE A 23 37.79 44.23 -8.09
N THR A 24 38.62 43.61 -7.23
CA THR A 24 39.28 42.34 -7.55
C THR A 24 38.31 41.22 -7.76
N PHE A 25 37.23 41.14 -6.95
CA PHE A 25 36.17 40.15 -7.13
C PHE A 25 35.42 40.33 -8.46
N ASN A 26 35.10 41.59 -8.82
CA ASN A 26 34.44 41.90 -10.09
C ASN A 26 35.34 41.58 -11.29
N TYR A 27 36.63 41.87 -11.19
CA TYR A 27 37.62 41.56 -12.23
C TYR A 27 37.79 40.05 -12.40
N LEU A 28 37.90 39.29 -11.31
CA LEU A 28 37.97 37.83 -11.32
C LEU A 28 36.69 37.20 -11.90
N TYR A 29 35.53 37.75 -11.55
CA TYR A 29 34.24 37.26 -12.05
C TYR A 29 34.12 37.43 -13.57
N ASN A 30 34.55 38.60 -14.11
CA ASN A 30 34.40 38.90 -15.53
C ASN A 30 35.50 38.30 -16.42
N ASN A 31 36.68 37.99 -15.86
CA ASN A 31 37.85 37.66 -16.69
C ASN A 31 38.37 36.23 -16.51
N SER A 32 37.74 35.41 -15.67
CA SER A 32 38.22 34.06 -15.37
C SER A 32 37.20 33.00 -15.75
N SER A 33 37.40 32.34 -16.87
CA SER A 33 36.63 31.18 -17.30
C SER A 33 36.69 30.00 -16.31
N ILE A 34 37.75 29.90 -15.51
CA ILE A 34 38.00 28.86 -14.54
C ILE A 34 37.08 29.02 -13.30
N HIS A 35 36.93 30.25 -12.81
CA HIS A 35 36.05 30.54 -11.67
C HIS A 35 34.56 30.41 -12.04
N TYR A 36 34.19 30.79 -13.26
CA TYR A 36 32.83 30.59 -13.77
C TYR A 36 32.43 29.10 -13.79
N THR A 37 33.36 28.23 -14.19
CA THR A 37 33.14 26.79 -14.23
C THR A 37 33.04 26.18 -12.84
N PHE A 38 33.84 26.67 -11.87
CA PHE A 38 33.78 26.17 -10.49
C PHE A 38 32.50 26.61 -9.78
N ILE A 39 32.13 27.88 -9.84
CA ILE A 39 30.88 28.42 -9.26
C ILE A 39 29.66 27.76 -9.92
N GLY A 40 29.71 27.57 -11.24
CA GLY A 40 28.67 26.82 -11.96
C GLY A 40 28.52 25.38 -11.48
N LYS A 41 29.62 24.67 -11.28
CA LYS A 41 29.58 23.28 -10.74
C LYS A 41 29.05 23.21 -9.31
N VAL A 42 29.43 24.12 -8.44
CA VAL A 42 28.91 24.22 -7.08
C VAL A 42 27.41 24.57 -7.09
N GLY A 43 27.01 25.52 -7.92
CA GLY A 43 25.61 25.91 -8.09
C GLY A 43 24.74 24.75 -8.61
N THR A 44 25.21 24.02 -9.62
CA THR A 44 24.50 22.84 -10.14
C THR A 44 24.45 21.69 -9.14
N PHE A 45 25.49 21.51 -8.34
CA PHE A 45 25.49 20.49 -7.28
C PHE A 45 24.42 20.79 -6.20
N PHE A 46 24.35 22.03 -5.72
CA PHE A 46 23.34 22.42 -4.73
C PHE A 46 21.92 22.43 -5.30
N SER A 47 21.70 22.95 -6.50
CA SER A 47 20.39 22.94 -7.14
C SER A 47 19.95 21.53 -7.53
N GLY A 48 20.85 20.69 -8.01
CA GLY A 48 20.57 19.30 -8.33
C GLY A 48 20.22 18.47 -7.09
N SER A 49 20.94 18.66 -6.00
CA SER A 49 20.65 17.99 -4.72
C SER A 49 19.29 18.41 -4.14
N ALA A 50 18.99 19.71 -4.16
CA ALA A 50 17.69 20.22 -3.71
C ALA A 50 16.54 19.71 -4.59
N SER A 51 16.69 19.73 -5.90
CA SER A 51 15.68 19.22 -6.85
C SER A 51 15.46 17.72 -6.69
N GLY A 52 16.51 16.94 -6.41
CA GLY A 52 16.40 15.51 -6.17
C GLY A 52 15.58 15.16 -4.92
N ILE A 53 15.73 15.91 -3.85
CA ILE A 53 14.94 15.73 -2.62
C ILE A 53 13.48 16.11 -2.88
N TYR A 54 13.21 17.23 -3.57
CA TYR A 54 11.86 17.66 -3.93
C TYR A 54 11.16 16.66 -4.84
N SER A 55 11.81 16.17 -5.88
CA SER A 55 11.20 15.21 -6.81
C SER A 55 10.90 13.85 -6.14
N ASN A 56 11.76 13.40 -5.22
CA ASN A 56 11.53 12.17 -4.46
C ASN A 56 10.34 12.31 -3.49
N LEU A 57 10.15 13.45 -2.86
CA LEU A 57 8.98 13.72 -2.01
C LEU A 57 7.71 13.80 -2.85
N GLU A 58 7.74 14.55 -3.94
CA GLU A 58 6.61 14.67 -4.86
C GLU A 58 6.21 13.33 -5.47
N SER A 59 7.17 12.52 -5.91
CA SER A 59 6.90 11.18 -6.43
C SER A 59 6.29 10.26 -5.37
N TYR A 60 6.73 10.36 -4.11
CA TYR A 60 6.15 9.57 -3.02
C TYR A 60 4.69 9.95 -2.73
N PHE A 61 4.35 11.23 -2.75
CA PHE A 61 2.96 11.68 -2.59
C PHE A 61 2.10 11.33 -3.80
N ASN A 62 2.62 11.47 -5.00
CA ASN A 62 1.93 11.09 -6.23
C ASN A 62 1.67 9.58 -6.30
N LEU A 63 2.65 8.74 -5.93
CA LEU A 63 2.49 7.29 -5.84
C LEU A 63 1.35 6.88 -4.88
N ARG A 64 1.21 7.59 -3.77
CA ARG A 64 0.13 7.31 -2.82
C ARG A 64 -1.23 7.64 -3.42
N GLN A 65 -1.37 8.81 -4.06
CA GLN A 65 -2.61 9.21 -4.73
C GLN A 65 -2.96 8.27 -5.89
N GLU A 66 -1.96 7.88 -6.69
CA GLU A 66 -2.14 6.95 -7.79
C GLU A 66 -2.53 5.55 -7.29
N ASN A 67 -1.93 5.08 -6.21
CA ASN A 67 -2.32 3.81 -5.58
C ASN A 67 -3.77 3.85 -5.07
N ASP A 68 -4.19 4.93 -4.41
CA ASP A 68 -5.57 5.10 -3.94
C ASP A 68 -6.56 5.18 -5.13
N LYS A 69 -6.15 5.79 -6.24
CA LYS A 69 -6.93 5.83 -7.48
C LYS A 69 -7.07 4.45 -8.10
N LEU A 70 -5.95 3.72 -8.25
CA LEU A 70 -5.93 2.36 -8.78
C LEU A 70 -6.78 1.38 -7.94
N ILE A 71 -6.79 1.54 -6.61
CA ILE A 71 -7.65 0.76 -5.73
C ILE A 71 -9.13 1.01 -6.05
N LYS A 72 -9.54 2.27 -6.22
CA LYS A 72 -10.92 2.62 -6.58
C LYS A 72 -11.31 2.07 -7.95
N GLU A 73 -10.46 2.26 -8.96
CA GLU A 73 -10.67 1.73 -10.31
C GLU A 73 -10.78 0.20 -10.30
N ASN A 74 -9.93 -0.49 -9.52
CA ASN A 74 -10.02 -1.94 -9.37
C ASN A 74 -11.33 -2.40 -8.73
N LEU A 75 -11.83 -1.66 -7.75
CA LEU A 75 -13.13 -1.93 -7.13
C LEU A 75 -14.28 -1.72 -8.13
N GLU A 76 -14.23 -0.66 -8.94
CA GLU A 76 -15.23 -0.41 -9.97
C GLU A 76 -15.18 -1.48 -11.06
N LEU A 77 -14.00 -1.85 -11.53
CA LEU A 77 -13.85 -2.92 -12.52
C LEU A 77 -14.39 -4.27 -11.99
N LYS A 78 -14.14 -4.60 -10.73
CA LYS A 78 -14.72 -5.81 -10.12
C LYS A 78 -16.24 -5.75 -10.00
N LYS A 79 -16.81 -4.57 -9.72
CA LYS A 79 -18.28 -4.38 -9.76
C LYS A 79 -18.85 -4.57 -11.17
N ILE A 80 -18.16 -4.06 -12.18
CA ILE A 80 -18.56 -4.22 -13.58
C ILE A 80 -18.44 -5.69 -13.99
N GLU A 81 -17.32 -6.36 -13.66
CA GLU A 81 -17.10 -7.78 -13.95
C GLU A 81 -18.19 -8.65 -13.34
N SER A 82 -18.59 -8.39 -12.08
CA SER A 82 -19.68 -9.13 -11.44
C SER A 82 -21.02 -8.95 -12.14
N LYS A 83 -21.31 -7.73 -12.63
CA LYS A 83 -22.52 -7.47 -13.41
C LYS A 83 -22.52 -8.21 -14.76
N PHE A 84 -21.39 -8.28 -15.44
CA PHE A 84 -21.28 -9.03 -16.70
C PHE A 84 -21.39 -10.55 -16.49
N MET A 85 -20.83 -11.09 -15.38
CA MET A 85 -20.98 -12.51 -15.05
C MET A 85 -22.44 -12.88 -14.77
N LYS A 86 -23.27 -11.96 -14.28
CA LYS A 86 -24.71 -12.14 -14.08
C LYS A 86 -25.45 -12.33 -15.40
N VAL A 87 -25.13 -11.55 -16.43
CA VAL A 87 -25.74 -11.65 -17.77
C VAL A 87 -25.45 -13.02 -18.40
N SER A 88 -24.36 -13.68 -18.00
CA SER A 88 -23.96 -15.02 -18.46
C SER A 88 -24.57 -16.18 -17.67
N GLY A 89 -25.52 -15.93 -16.76
CA GLY A 89 -26.32 -16.98 -16.09
C GLY A 89 -25.64 -17.73 -14.95
N ASN A 90 -24.47 -17.29 -14.46
CA ASN A 90 -23.65 -18.11 -13.55
C ASN A 90 -23.45 -17.59 -12.12
N SER A 91 -24.11 -16.48 -11.68
CA SER A 91 -23.88 -16.04 -10.30
C SER A 91 -24.86 -14.98 -9.75
N ASP A 92 -25.97 -15.42 -9.19
CA ASP A 92 -26.87 -14.56 -8.37
C ASP A 92 -26.23 -14.16 -7.00
N ILE A 93 -25.14 -14.79 -6.62
CA ILE A 93 -24.57 -14.69 -5.26
C ILE A 93 -23.53 -13.60 -5.11
N LEU A 94 -22.77 -13.26 -6.17
CA LEU A 94 -21.66 -12.30 -6.11
C LEU A 94 -22.09 -10.82 -6.09
N GLU A 95 -23.27 -10.49 -6.60
CA GLU A 95 -23.72 -9.09 -6.74
C GLU A 95 -23.99 -8.40 -5.40
N GLY A 96 -24.70 -9.08 -4.50
CA GLY A 96 -25.03 -8.53 -3.17
C GLY A 96 -23.82 -8.32 -2.25
N VAL A 97 -22.71 -8.99 -2.56
CA VAL A 97 -21.46 -8.93 -1.79
C VAL A 97 -20.55 -7.81 -2.27
N ILE A 98 -20.45 -7.59 -3.57
CA ILE A 98 -19.52 -6.59 -4.12
C ILE A 98 -20.04 -5.16 -3.91
N ASP A 99 -21.35 -4.94 -3.95
CA ASP A 99 -21.94 -3.62 -3.67
C ASP A 99 -21.71 -3.13 -2.23
N LYS A 100 -21.44 -4.05 -1.30
CA LYS A 100 -21.12 -3.74 0.12
C LYS A 100 -19.66 -3.87 0.47
N THR A 101 -18.76 -4.00 -0.51
CA THR A 101 -17.33 -4.17 -0.24
C THR A 101 -16.69 -2.85 0.19
N ILE A 102 -15.95 -2.89 1.29
CA ILE A 102 -15.22 -1.75 1.85
C ILE A 102 -13.71 -1.98 1.62
N SER A 103 -13.07 -1.04 0.96
CA SER A 103 -11.62 -1.06 0.78
C SER A 103 -10.90 -0.69 2.07
N ALA A 104 -9.87 -1.45 2.44
CA ALA A 104 -9.08 -1.23 3.63
C ALA A 104 -7.58 -1.43 3.37
N LYS A 105 -6.74 -0.74 4.16
CA LYS A 105 -5.30 -0.89 4.14
C LYS A 105 -4.85 -1.71 5.35
N VAL A 106 -3.98 -2.70 5.12
CA VAL A 106 -3.32 -3.45 6.18
C VAL A 106 -2.30 -2.55 6.86
N ILE A 107 -2.39 -2.41 8.19
CA ILE A 107 -1.46 -1.65 9.03
C ILE A 107 -0.56 -2.54 9.88
N PHE A 108 -0.97 -3.78 10.11
CA PHE A 108 -0.17 -4.79 10.80
C PHE A 108 -0.52 -6.18 10.28
N ASN A 109 0.48 -7.05 10.15
CA ASN A 109 0.32 -8.44 9.76
C ASN A 109 1.34 -9.31 10.50
N SER A 110 0.88 -10.37 11.16
CA SER A 110 1.74 -11.39 11.74
C SER A 110 1.68 -12.66 10.88
N THR A 111 2.83 -13.32 10.72
CA THR A 111 2.95 -14.55 9.90
C THR A 111 3.73 -15.66 10.59
N ASN A 112 4.35 -15.38 11.74
CA ASN A 112 5.28 -16.27 12.43
C ASN A 112 4.75 -16.83 13.76
N LYS A 113 3.43 -16.77 13.97
CA LYS A 113 2.76 -17.31 15.15
C LYS A 113 1.78 -18.41 14.74
N SER A 114 1.37 -19.26 15.67
CA SER A 114 0.28 -20.22 15.43
C SER A 114 -1.08 -19.52 15.28
N LYS A 115 -1.28 -18.39 15.95
CA LYS A 115 -2.51 -17.56 15.88
C LYS A 115 -2.21 -16.20 15.28
N ASN A 116 -2.05 -16.18 13.97
CA ASN A 116 -1.76 -14.96 13.24
C ASN A 116 -2.98 -14.07 13.09
N ILE A 117 -2.72 -12.76 13.14
CA ILE A 117 -3.72 -11.70 12.98
C ILE A 117 -3.26 -10.66 11.96
N VAL A 118 -4.23 -10.04 11.31
CA VAL A 118 -4.04 -8.87 10.46
C VAL A 118 -4.86 -7.72 11.04
N VAL A 119 -4.32 -6.49 11.02
CA VAL A 119 -5.05 -5.30 11.44
C VAL A 119 -5.20 -4.36 10.25
N ILE A 120 -6.41 -3.81 10.08
CA ILE A 120 -6.75 -2.86 9.01
C ILE A 120 -7.16 -1.51 9.57
N ASN A 121 -7.00 -0.46 8.75
CA ASN A 121 -7.33 0.93 9.07
C ASN A 121 -8.82 1.27 8.83
N LYS A 122 -9.71 0.31 9.02
CA LYS A 122 -11.15 0.47 8.90
C LYS A 122 -11.83 -0.14 10.11
N GLY A 123 -12.88 0.52 10.60
CA GLY A 123 -13.58 0.13 11.81
C GLY A 123 -15.10 0.33 11.73
N LYS A 124 -15.74 0.44 12.89
CA LYS A 124 -17.20 0.60 13.00
C LYS A 124 -17.70 1.86 12.26
N LEU A 125 -16.94 2.95 12.30
CA LEU A 125 -17.31 4.21 11.60
C LEU A 125 -17.31 4.06 10.08
N ASP A 126 -16.56 3.09 9.55
CA ASP A 126 -16.51 2.77 8.12
C ASP A 126 -17.54 1.70 7.72
N GLY A 127 -18.37 1.23 8.65
CA GLY A 127 -19.37 0.19 8.40
C GLY A 127 -18.86 -1.23 8.57
N ILE A 128 -17.67 -1.43 9.17
CA ILE A 128 -17.14 -2.76 9.45
C ILE A 128 -17.86 -3.37 10.64
N THR A 129 -18.25 -4.64 10.49
CA THR A 129 -18.84 -5.46 11.58
C THR A 129 -18.02 -6.73 11.81
N LYS A 130 -18.21 -7.35 12.97
CA LYS A 130 -17.64 -8.67 13.26
C LYS A 130 -18.15 -9.69 12.24
N GLU A 131 -17.35 -10.72 12.01
CA GLU A 131 -17.68 -11.86 11.14
C GLU A 131 -17.71 -11.53 9.64
N MET A 132 -17.39 -10.29 9.24
CA MET A 132 -17.17 -10.00 7.82
C MET A 132 -15.93 -10.74 7.30
N GLY A 133 -16.07 -11.37 6.13
CA GLY A 133 -14.97 -11.98 5.40
C GLY A 133 -14.07 -10.91 4.77
N VAL A 134 -12.76 -11.15 4.77
CA VAL A 134 -11.77 -10.27 4.18
C VAL A 134 -11.07 -10.98 3.03
N ILE A 135 -11.06 -10.33 1.88
CA ILE A 135 -10.47 -10.85 0.64
C ILE A 135 -9.42 -9.89 0.08
N SER A 136 -8.50 -10.42 -0.68
CA SER A 136 -7.54 -9.66 -1.49
C SER A 136 -7.74 -9.95 -2.98
N SER A 137 -6.91 -9.36 -3.83
CA SER A 137 -6.88 -9.71 -5.28
C SER A 137 -6.49 -11.18 -5.53
N LYS A 138 -5.82 -11.83 -4.58
CA LYS A 138 -5.36 -13.22 -4.69
C LYS A 138 -6.31 -14.23 -4.06
N GLY A 139 -7.25 -13.80 -3.23
CA GLY A 139 -8.21 -14.68 -2.55
C GLY A 139 -8.46 -14.31 -1.10
N VAL A 140 -8.90 -15.28 -0.32
CA VAL A 140 -9.29 -15.12 1.09
C VAL A 140 -8.09 -14.73 1.95
N VAL A 141 -8.28 -13.71 2.81
CA VAL A 141 -7.29 -13.25 3.80
C VAL A 141 -7.66 -13.75 5.22
N GLY A 142 -8.93 -13.71 5.57
CA GLY A 142 -9.42 -14.10 6.90
C GLY A 142 -10.77 -13.52 7.25
N ILE A 143 -11.12 -13.51 8.55
CA ILE A 143 -12.42 -13.09 9.07
C ILE A 143 -12.22 -12.05 10.18
N ILE A 144 -13.05 -10.99 10.19
CA ILE A 144 -12.99 -9.93 11.20
C ILE A 144 -13.45 -10.50 12.56
N LYS A 145 -12.58 -10.38 13.56
CA LYS A 145 -12.84 -10.83 14.93
C LYS A 145 -13.22 -9.69 15.86
N ASN A 146 -12.43 -8.61 15.86
CA ASN A 146 -12.68 -7.45 16.72
C ASN A 146 -12.75 -6.18 15.88
N VAL A 147 -13.64 -5.28 16.29
CA VAL A 147 -13.87 -4.00 15.62
C VAL A 147 -13.84 -2.89 16.66
N THR A 148 -13.02 -1.89 16.43
CA THR A 148 -13.01 -0.60 17.15
C THR A 148 -13.60 0.49 16.26
N ASN A 149 -13.62 1.72 16.70
CA ASN A 149 -14.19 2.81 15.89
C ASN A 149 -13.45 2.99 14.54
N ASN A 150 -12.11 2.90 14.54
CA ASN A 150 -11.27 3.23 13.38
C ASN A 150 -10.46 2.04 12.84
N TYR A 151 -10.39 0.93 13.59
CA TYR A 151 -9.55 -0.21 13.24
C TYR A 151 -10.28 -1.52 13.47
N SER A 152 -9.88 -2.56 12.74
CA SER A 152 -10.41 -3.92 12.94
C SER A 152 -9.29 -4.94 12.92
N SER A 153 -9.43 -5.99 13.72
CA SER A 153 -8.55 -7.14 13.73
C SER A 153 -9.20 -8.34 13.05
N ILE A 154 -8.43 -8.98 12.20
CA ILE A 154 -8.80 -10.12 11.35
C ILE A 154 -8.05 -11.33 11.86
N VAL A 155 -8.75 -12.45 12.03
CA VAL A 155 -8.12 -13.76 12.15
C VAL A 155 -7.62 -14.15 10.77
N SER A 156 -6.31 -14.26 10.61
CA SER A 156 -5.69 -14.59 9.32
C SER A 156 -6.04 -16.03 8.89
N LEU A 157 -6.04 -16.28 7.59
CA LEU A 157 -6.08 -17.64 7.05
C LEU A 157 -4.91 -18.50 7.59
N LEU A 158 -3.78 -17.86 7.93
CA LEU A 158 -2.63 -18.46 8.62
C LEU A 158 -2.83 -18.52 10.15
N ASN A 159 -3.98 -18.98 10.59
CA ASN A 159 -4.30 -19.18 11.99
C ASN A 159 -4.82 -20.60 12.17
N THR A 160 -4.23 -21.36 13.11
CA THR A 160 -4.56 -22.78 13.32
C THR A 160 -6.00 -23.03 13.81
N ASP A 161 -6.64 -22.02 14.39
CA ASP A 161 -8.01 -22.11 14.87
C ASP A 161 -9.04 -21.81 13.76
N LEU A 162 -8.60 -21.23 12.62
CA LEU A 162 -9.50 -20.85 11.54
C LEU A 162 -9.68 -22.01 10.55
N LYS A 163 -10.93 -22.40 10.35
CA LYS A 163 -11.33 -23.31 9.28
C LYS A 163 -12.38 -22.63 8.40
N ILE A 164 -12.22 -22.74 7.10
CA ILE A 164 -13.13 -22.17 6.11
C ILE A 164 -13.65 -23.28 5.22
N ASN A 165 -14.97 -23.28 4.99
CA ASN A 165 -15.58 -24.22 4.05
C ASN A 165 -15.08 -23.95 2.63
N ALA A 166 -14.65 -25.01 1.98
CA ALA A 166 -14.03 -24.97 0.66
C ALA A 166 -14.66 -26.00 -0.27
N VAL A 167 -14.60 -25.71 -1.57
CA VAL A 167 -15.08 -26.59 -2.62
C VAL A 167 -14.05 -26.65 -3.75
N LEU A 168 -13.80 -27.81 -4.27
CA LEU A 168 -13.06 -27.95 -5.53
C LEU A 168 -13.93 -27.47 -6.68
N LYS A 169 -13.44 -26.51 -7.45
CA LYS A 169 -14.21 -25.86 -8.52
C LYS A 169 -14.67 -26.85 -9.61
N ASN A 170 -13.87 -27.87 -9.92
CA ASN A 170 -14.12 -28.79 -11.02
C ASN A 170 -15.05 -29.97 -10.60
N SER A 171 -14.85 -30.55 -9.41
CA SER A 171 -15.59 -31.74 -8.95
C SER A 171 -16.72 -31.40 -7.97
N PHE A 172 -16.85 -30.13 -7.56
CA PHE A 172 -17.79 -29.69 -6.52
C PHE A 172 -17.63 -30.45 -5.18
N THR A 173 -16.48 -31.08 -4.98
CA THR A 173 -16.17 -31.80 -3.74
C THR A 173 -16.04 -30.80 -2.60
N ILE A 174 -16.81 -31.02 -1.55
CA ILE A 174 -16.83 -30.17 -0.34
C ILE A 174 -15.73 -30.65 0.60
N GLY A 175 -15.03 -29.68 1.20
CA GLY A 175 -14.05 -29.89 2.24
C GLY A 175 -13.91 -28.67 3.13
N SER A 176 -12.90 -28.67 3.98
CA SER A 176 -12.52 -27.52 4.78
C SER A 176 -11.04 -27.19 4.57
N ILE A 177 -10.70 -25.92 4.55
CA ILE A 177 -9.30 -25.48 4.55
C ILE A 177 -8.90 -24.99 5.93
N GLY A 178 -7.66 -25.22 6.28
CA GLY A 178 -7.06 -24.72 7.51
C GLY A 178 -5.54 -24.77 7.41
N TRP A 179 -4.89 -23.91 8.18
CA TRP A 179 -3.45 -23.88 8.29
C TRP A 179 -2.98 -24.75 9.47
N ASP A 180 -1.89 -25.49 9.29
CA ASP A 180 -1.34 -26.37 10.32
C ASP A 180 -0.31 -25.72 11.25
N GLY A 181 0.07 -24.47 10.98
CA GLY A 181 1.01 -23.72 11.79
C GLY A 181 2.48 -23.82 11.37
N PHE A 182 2.82 -24.58 10.31
CA PHE A 182 4.22 -24.82 9.92
C PHE A 182 4.67 -23.89 8.76
N ASP A 183 4.17 -24.09 7.56
CA ASP A 183 4.60 -23.31 6.39
C ASP A 183 3.49 -22.35 5.97
N SER A 184 3.78 -21.04 5.97
CA SER A 184 2.83 -20.01 5.58
C SER A 184 2.44 -20.02 4.09
N ARG A 185 3.13 -20.81 3.28
CA ARG A 185 2.85 -20.99 1.84
C ARG A 185 1.90 -22.15 1.55
N ILE A 186 1.60 -22.97 2.57
CA ILE A 186 0.83 -24.20 2.41
C ILE A 186 -0.41 -24.15 3.28
N ILE A 187 -1.56 -24.32 2.67
CA ILE A 187 -2.85 -24.50 3.35
C ILE A 187 -3.31 -25.94 3.13
N LYS A 188 -3.79 -26.58 4.17
CA LYS A 188 -4.31 -27.96 4.10
C LYS A 188 -5.78 -27.95 3.73
N LEU A 189 -6.13 -28.81 2.78
CA LEU A 189 -7.51 -29.15 2.47
C LEU A 189 -7.87 -30.44 3.22
N ASN A 190 -8.84 -30.34 4.15
CA ASN A 190 -9.28 -31.41 5.04
C ASN A 190 -10.74 -31.82 4.73
N ASP A 191 -11.20 -32.86 5.40
CA ASP A 191 -12.59 -33.29 5.39
C ASP A 191 -13.13 -33.64 3.98
N ILE A 192 -12.28 -34.23 3.15
CA ILE A 192 -12.62 -34.63 1.78
C ILE A 192 -12.99 -36.09 1.75
N PRO A 193 -14.10 -36.49 1.05
CA PRO A 193 -14.42 -37.88 0.83
C PRO A 193 -13.31 -38.66 0.16
N LEU A 194 -13.02 -39.87 0.63
CA LEU A 194 -11.96 -40.72 0.07
C LEU A 194 -12.17 -41.10 -1.42
N SER A 195 -13.41 -41.05 -1.88
CA SER A 195 -13.78 -41.28 -3.28
C SER A 195 -13.50 -40.10 -4.22
N SER A 196 -13.03 -38.97 -3.68
CA SER A 196 -12.81 -37.74 -4.47
C SER A 196 -11.59 -37.85 -5.35
N SER A 197 -11.74 -37.55 -6.62
CA SER A 197 -10.63 -37.45 -7.59
C SER A 197 -10.05 -36.05 -7.56
N ILE A 198 -8.95 -35.86 -6.85
CA ILE A 198 -8.21 -34.58 -6.76
C ILE A 198 -6.96 -34.68 -7.62
N LYS A 199 -6.68 -33.61 -8.39
CA LYS A 199 -5.52 -33.52 -9.27
C LYS A 199 -4.73 -32.26 -8.97
N VAL A 200 -3.42 -32.33 -9.20
CA VAL A 200 -2.55 -31.14 -9.18
C VAL A 200 -3.03 -30.16 -10.26
N GLY A 201 -3.22 -28.91 -9.86
CA GLY A 201 -3.79 -27.85 -10.71
C GLY A 201 -5.27 -27.58 -10.49
N ASP A 202 -5.96 -28.37 -9.64
CA ASP A 202 -7.34 -28.07 -9.27
C ASP A 202 -7.41 -26.77 -8.46
N THR A 203 -8.44 -25.97 -8.73
CA THR A 203 -8.68 -24.70 -8.03
C THR A 203 -9.64 -24.92 -6.87
N ILE A 204 -9.27 -24.40 -5.71
CA ILE A 204 -10.09 -24.41 -4.49
C ILE A 204 -10.74 -23.04 -4.32
N VAL A 205 -12.04 -23.03 -4.03
CA VAL A 205 -12.81 -21.82 -3.81
C VAL A 205 -13.68 -21.96 -2.56
N THR A 206 -14.19 -20.86 -2.02
CA THR A 206 -15.12 -20.88 -0.91
C THR A 206 -16.42 -21.58 -1.30
N GLY A 207 -16.96 -22.40 -0.40
CA GLY A 207 -18.17 -23.20 -0.65
C GLY A 207 -19.47 -22.44 -0.54
N GLY A 208 -19.48 -21.24 0.10
CA GLY A 208 -20.70 -20.45 0.34
C GLY A 208 -21.62 -21.00 1.43
N MET A 209 -21.19 -21.98 2.21
CA MET A 209 -21.98 -22.54 3.33
C MET A 209 -21.85 -21.70 4.61
N SER A 210 -20.94 -20.74 4.67
CA SER A 210 -20.79 -19.81 5.77
C SER A 210 -21.24 -18.42 5.36
N PHE A 211 -21.73 -17.63 6.31
CA PHE A 211 -22.09 -16.23 6.07
C PHE A 211 -20.88 -15.32 5.83
N TYR A 212 -19.65 -15.83 6.06
CA TYR A 212 -18.41 -15.04 5.96
C TYR A 212 -17.99 -14.75 4.53
N PHE A 213 -18.16 -15.72 3.64
CA PHE A 213 -17.75 -15.63 2.25
C PHE A 213 -18.84 -16.12 1.30
N PRO A 214 -19.06 -15.44 0.18
CA PRO A 214 -19.88 -15.97 -0.90
C PRO A 214 -19.20 -17.19 -1.51
N LYS A 215 -19.95 -17.99 -2.24
CA LYS A 215 -19.43 -19.10 -3.03
C LYS A 215 -18.52 -18.58 -4.14
N GLY A 216 -17.38 -19.27 -4.36
CA GLY A 216 -16.55 -19.04 -5.54
C GLY A 216 -15.39 -18.05 -5.35
N VAL A 217 -15.13 -17.56 -4.13
CA VAL A 217 -13.92 -16.76 -3.85
C VAL A 217 -12.71 -17.69 -3.83
N PRO A 218 -11.63 -17.38 -4.58
CA PRO A 218 -10.39 -18.16 -4.56
C PRO A 218 -9.75 -18.25 -3.17
N ILE A 219 -9.07 -19.36 -2.92
CA ILE A 219 -8.37 -19.58 -1.66
C ILE A 219 -6.90 -19.90 -1.94
#